data_23c3f00aec12a42d8a10666baf9b21b8
#
_entry.id   23c3f00aec12a42d8a10666baf9b21b8
#
_cell.length_a   1.000
_cell.length_b   1.000
_cell.length_c   1.000
_cell.angle_alpha   90.00
_cell.angle_beta   90.00
_cell.angle_gamma   90.00
#
_symmetry.space_group_name_H-M   'P 1'
#
loop_
_entity.id
_entity.type
_entity.pdbx_description
1 polymer ?
#
loop_
_entity_poly.entity_id
_entity_poly.type
_entity_poly.pdbx_seq_one_letter_code
_entity_poly.pdbx_strand_id
1 'polypeptide(L)'
;MRDMKDRAILCNIGHFDNEIQVDALRNYKWTEIKPQVHEIEFPDKKRILLLAEGRLVNLGCATGHPSFVMSASFTNQVIAQIELWNNSRKYQKKIYVLPKHLDEKVATLHLDKVGAKLTKLSKEQAEYISVDVKGPFKPDIYRY
;
A
#
# COMPACT_ATOMS: atom_id res chain seq x y z
N MET A 1 6.79 -24.37 7.10
CA MET A 1 7.71 -24.35 5.96
C MET A 1 8.07 -25.74 5.44
N ARG A 2 8.29 -26.73 6.30
CA ARG A 2 8.63 -28.10 5.86
C ARG A 2 7.56 -28.77 4.96
N ASP A 3 6.29 -28.44 5.15
CA ASP A 3 5.17 -29.03 4.38
C ASP A 3 4.88 -28.31 3.06
N MET A 4 5.65 -27.26 2.74
CA MET A 4 5.54 -26.56 1.46
C MET A 4 6.05 -27.48 0.32
N LYS A 5 5.59 -27.20 -0.89
CA LYS A 5 6.11 -27.89 -2.10
C LYS A 5 7.61 -27.64 -2.26
N ASP A 6 8.32 -28.61 -2.87
CA ASP A 6 9.71 -28.37 -3.28
C ASP A 6 9.78 -27.14 -4.19
N ARG A 7 10.77 -26.28 -3.94
CA ARG A 7 10.98 -25.00 -4.61
C ARG A 7 9.82 -24.00 -4.49
N ALA A 8 8.97 -24.13 -3.46
CA ALA A 8 7.99 -23.11 -3.17
C ALA A 8 8.69 -21.79 -2.82
N ILE A 9 8.11 -20.68 -3.28
CA ILE A 9 8.60 -19.34 -2.98
C ILE A 9 7.96 -18.86 -1.69
N LEU A 10 8.77 -18.41 -0.76
CA LEU A 10 8.39 -17.86 0.52
C LEU A 10 8.86 -16.40 0.61
N CYS A 11 7.94 -15.49 0.87
CA CYS A 11 8.25 -14.08 1.04
C CYS A 11 7.30 -13.42 2.04
N ASN A 12 7.72 -12.26 2.54
CA ASN A 12 6.99 -11.42 3.46
C ASN A 12 6.77 -10.04 2.86
N ILE A 13 5.62 -9.44 3.10
CA ILE A 13 5.29 -8.05 2.76
C ILE A 13 5.05 -7.21 4.02
N GLY A 14 4.99 -7.82 5.20
CA GLY A 14 4.92 -7.14 6.48
C GLY A 14 6.20 -6.36 6.78
N HIS A 15 6.09 -5.36 7.66
CA HIS A 15 7.19 -4.44 7.95
C HIS A 15 8.34 -5.08 8.70
N PHE A 16 8.05 -6.06 9.56
CA PHE A 16 9.04 -6.76 10.39
C PHE A 16 9.30 -8.18 9.87
N ASP A 17 10.48 -8.70 10.14
CA ASP A 17 10.94 -10.03 9.76
C ASP A 17 10.46 -11.16 10.71
N ASN A 18 9.56 -10.86 11.62
CA ASN A 18 9.04 -11.79 12.60
C ASN A 18 7.84 -12.64 12.11
N GLU A 19 7.31 -12.37 10.93
CA GLU A 19 6.20 -13.14 10.35
C GLU A 19 6.65 -14.50 9.79
N ILE A 20 7.91 -14.61 9.41
CA ILE A 20 8.56 -15.84 8.98
C ILE A 20 9.61 -16.20 10.02
N GLN A 21 9.59 -17.43 10.52
CA GLN A 21 10.57 -17.93 11.50
C GLN A 21 11.93 -18.21 10.81
N VAL A 22 12.58 -17.15 10.34
CA VAL A 22 13.85 -17.24 9.59
C VAL A 22 14.96 -17.85 10.44
N ASP A 23 14.99 -17.56 11.73
CA ASP A 23 15.99 -18.13 12.65
C ASP A 23 15.95 -19.67 12.68
N ALA A 24 14.76 -20.26 12.55
CA ALA A 24 14.62 -21.71 12.46
C ALA A 24 15.24 -22.31 11.17
N LEU A 25 15.45 -21.48 10.17
CA LEU A 25 16.06 -21.90 8.90
C LEU A 25 17.58 -21.79 8.90
N ARG A 26 18.20 -21.07 9.85
CA ARG A 26 19.66 -20.84 9.89
C ARG A 26 20.49 -22.13 10.01
N ASN A 27 19.89 -23.20 10.55
CA ASN A 27 20.57 -24.50 10.70
C ASN A 27 20.56 -25.33 9.40
N TYR A 28 19.95 -24.86 8.34
CA TYR A 28 19.90 -25.54 7.06
C TYR A 28 20.92 -24.94 6.09
N LYS A 29 21.12 -25.61 4.96
CA LYS A 29 22.03 -25.12 3.94
C LYS A 29 21.38 -23.99 3.16
N TRP A 30 22.01 -22.83 3.15
CA TRP A 30 21.63 -21.66 2.37
C TRP A 30 22.51 -21.52 1.15
N THR A 31 21.92 -21.26 0.00
CA THR A 31 22.59 -20.95 -1.25
C THR A 31 21.99 -19.69 -1.84
N GLU A 32 22.76 -18.62 -1.94
CA GLU A 32 22.30 -17.41 -2.62
C GLU A 32 22.27 -17.67 -4.14
N ILE A 33 21.09 -17.63 -4.75
CA ILE A 33 20.89 -17.82 -6.19
C ILE A 33 21.14 -16.52 -6.94
N LYS A 34 20.69 -15.42 -6.36
CA LYS A 34 20.92 -14.04 -6.79
C LYS A 34 20.70 -13.11 -5.59
N PRO A 35 21.10 -11.83 -5.64
CA PRO A 35 20.94 -10.92 -4.54
C PRO A 35 19.53 -10.95 -3.95
N GLN A 36 19.42 -11.15 -2.63
CA GLN A 36 18.17 -11.24 -1.86
C GLN A 36 17.29 -12.45 -2.19
N VAL A 37 17.79 -13.47 -2.89
CA VAL A 37 17.06 -14.72 -3.19
C VAL A 37 17.91 -15.91 -2.75
N HIS A 38 17.45 -16.61 -1.73
CA HIS A 38 18.15 -17.74 -1.14
C HIS A 38 17.37 -19.05 -1.33
N GLU A 39 18.04 -20.08 -1.83
CA GLU A 39 17.55 -21.45 -1.77
C GLU A 39 17.96 -22.07 -0.43
N ILE A 40 17.01 -22.64 0.29
CA ILE A 40 17.22 -23.32 1.58
C ILE A 40 16.91 -24.79 1.42
N GLU A 41 17.93 -25.63 1.59
CA GLU A 41 17.84 -27.09 1.47
C GLU A 41 17.58 -27.73 2.84
N PHE A 42 16.49 -28.48 2.95
CA PHE A 42 16.16 -29.31 4.12
C PHE A 42 16.89 -30.66 4.09
N PRO A 43 16.95 -31.38 5.23
CA PRO A 43 17.63 -32.68 5.30
C PRO A 43 17.08 -33.75 4.34
N ASP A 44 15.80 -33.69 4.02
CA ASP A 44 15.10 -34.56 3.08
C ASP A 44 15.33 -34.17 1.59
N LYS A 45 16.25 -33.25 1.33
CA LYS A 45 16.57 -32.69 0.01
C LYS A 45 15.50 -31.78 -0.59
N LYS A 46 14.37 -31.58 0.07
CA LYS A 46 13.41 -30.56 -0.31
C LYS A 46 14.03 -29.17 -0.16
N ARG A 47 13.65 -28.26 -1.03
CA ARG A 47 14.14 -26.89 -1.04
C ARG A 47 13.00 -25.90 -1.07
N ILE A 48 13.21 -24.73 -0.49
CA ILE A 48 12.36 -23.55 -0.63
C ILE A 48 13.19 -22.37 -1.07
N LEU A 49 12.55 -21.39 -1.71
CA LEU A 49 13.14 -20.14 -2.12
C LEU A 49 12.67 -19.03 -1.19
N LEU A 50 13.56 -18.54 -0.34
CA LEU A 50 13.29 -17.43 0.57
C LEU A 50 13.72 -16.12 -0.08
N LEU A 51 12.80 -15.17 -0.19
CA LEU A 51 13.04 -13.84 -0.73
C LEU A 51 13.31 -12.82 0.38
N ALA A 52 14.25 -11.91 0.12
CA ALA A 52 14.63 -10.80 1.00
C ALA A 52 14.94 -11.24 2.45
N GLU A 53 15.36 -12.51 2.65
CA GLU A 53 15.62 -13.11 3.97
C GLU A 53 14.44 -12.96 4.95
N GLY A 54 13.21 -13.00 4.45
CA GLY A 54 11.99 -12.84 5.25
C GLY A 54 11.63 -11.40 5.59
N ARG A 55 12.37 -10.42 5.07
CA ARG A 55 12.06 -8.99 5.21
C ARG A 55 11.11 -8.54 4.08
N LEU A 56 10.79 -7.26 4.02
CA LEU A 56 9.93 -6.64 3.00
C LEU A 56 10.40 -6.97 1.57
N VAL A 57 9.71 -7.90 0.90
CA VAL A 57 10.07 -8.38 -0.45
C VAL A 57 10.01 -7.29 -1.51
N ASN A 58 9.07 -6.36 -1.39
CA ASN A 58 8.92 -5.24 -2.34
C ASN A 58 10.08 -4.24 -2.28
N LEU A 59 10.84 -4.21 -1.20
CA LEU A 59 12.05 -3.40 -1.06
C LEU A 59 13.32 -4.22 -1.33
N GLY A 60 13.37 -5.45 -0.84
CA GLY A 60 14.55 -6.32 -0.99
C GLY A 60 14.70 -6.90 -2.40
N CYS A 61 13.61 -7.30 -3.05
CA CYS A 61 13.60 -7.95 -4.35
C CYS A 61 12.97 -7.09 -5.47
N ALA A 62 12.52 -5.87 -5.16
CA ALA A 62 11.93 -4.93 -6.12
C ALA A 62 12.29 -3.49 -5.73
N THR A 63 11.71 -2.52 -6.41
CA THR A 63 12.02 -1.09 -6.25
C THR A 63 11.08 -0.34 -5.29
N GLY A 64 10.15 -1.05 -4.64
CA GLY A 64 9.13 -0.44 -3.80
C GLY A 64 8.08 0.35 -4.62
N HIS A 65 7.37 1.25 -3.95
CA HIS A 65 6.39 2.13 -4.60
C HIS A 65 7.08 3.35 -5.23
N PRO A 66 6.62 3.80 -6.40
CA PRO A 66 7.08 5.05 -7.00
C PRO A 66 6.81 6.25 -6.07
N SER A 67 7.73 7.22 -6.04
CA SER A 67 7.62 8.43 -5.21
C SER A 67 6.32 9.19 -5.45
N PHE A 68 5.83 9.20 -6.69
CA PHE A 68 4.55 9.83 -7.03
C PHE A 68 3.36 9.19 -6.31
N VAL A 69 3.31 7.86 -6.22
CA VAL A 69 2.26 7.13 -5.51
C VAL A 69 2.33 7.43 -4.02
N MET A 70 3.53 7.41 -3.44
CA MET A 70 3.75 7.73 -2.03
C MET A 70 3.43 9.19 -1.70
N SER A 71 3.66 10.12 -2.64
CA SER A 71 3.28 11.52 -2.49
C SER A 71 1.77 11.67 -2.25
N ALA A 72 0.94 10.93 -2.98
CA ALA A 72 -0.51 10.96 -2.74
C ALA A 72 -0.87 10.49 -1.32
N SER A 73 -0.25 9.41 -0.84
CA SER A 73 -0.45 8.89 0.51
C SER A 73 0.00 9.89 1.58
N PHE A 74 1.18 10.48 1.45
CA PHE A 74 1.68 11.46 2.41
C PHE A 74 0.86 12.75 2.42
N THR A 75 0.41 13.22 1.25
CA THR A 75 -0.47 14.38 1.16
C THR A 75 -1.78 14.13 1.90
N ASN A 76 -2.35 12.93 1.77
CA ASN A 76 -3.55 12.53 2.48
C ASN A 76 -3.33 12.56 4.02
N GLN A 77 -2.21 12.02 4.48
CA GLN A 77 -1.84 12.04 5.90
C GLN A 77 -1.70 13.48 6.44
N VAL A 78 -1.03 14.35 5.69
CA VAL A 78 -0.86 15.76 6.09
C VAL A 78 -2.19 16.50 6.14
N ILE A 79 -3.05 16.33 5.12
CA ILE A 79 -4.38 16.95 5.08
C ILE A 79 -5.24 16.45 6.23
N ALA A 80 -5.19 15.15 6.56
CA ALA A 80 -5.90 14.60 7.71
C ALA A 80 -5.44 15.22 9.03
N GLN A 81 -4.14 15.43 9.23
CA GLN A 81 -3.61 16.10 10.42
C GLN A 81 -4.07 17.55 10.51
N ILE A 82 -4.04 18.27 9.39
CA ILE A 82 -4.52 19.67 9.33
C ILE A 82 -6.01 19.75 9.65
N GLU A 83 -6.81 18.82 9.13
CA GLU A 83 -8.25 18.74 9.43
C GLU A 83 -8.50 18.51 10.91
N LEU A 84 -7.81 17.53 11.51
CA LEU A 84 -7.94 17.24 12.93
C LEU A 84 -7.48 18.41 13.82
N TRP A 85 -6.41 19.08 13.45
CA TRP A 85 -5.91 20.26 14.18
C TRP A 85 -6.90 21.41 14.15
N ASN A 86 -7.37 21.78 12.97
CA ASN A 86 -8.26 22.93 12.79
C ASN A 86 -9.66 22.68 13.32
N ASN A 87 -10.13 21.46 13.30
CA ASN A 87 -11.49 21.06 13.66
C ASN A 87 -11.54 20.11 14.86
N SER A 88 -10.55 20.12 15.74
CA SER A 88 -10.39 19.16 16.86
C SER A 88 -11.67 19.02 17.72
N ARG A 89 -12.44 20.09 17.90
CA ARG A 89 -13.69 20.07 18.68
C ARG A 89 -14.81 19.27 18.04
N LYS A 90 -14.74 19.00 16.72
CA LYS A 90 -15.74 18.19 15.99
C LYS A 90 -15.47 16.70 16.10
N TYR A 91 -14.26 16.32 16.51
CA TYR A 91 -13.80 14.93 16.51
C TYR A 91 -13.70 14.40 17.94
N GLN A 92 -14.35 13.28 18.18
CA GLN A 92 -14.24 12.50 19.42
C GLN A 92 -13.09 11.49 19.31
N LYS A 93 -12.72 10.84 20.40
CA LYS A 93 -11.71 9.77 20.43
C LYS A 93 -12.25 8.49 19.78
N LYS A 94 -12.38 8.47 18.47
CA LYS A 94 -12.83 7.31 17.66
C LYS A 94 -12.22 7.36 16.26
N ILE A 95 -12.40 6.29 15.51
CA ILE A 95 -11.97 6.21 14.11
C ILE A 95 -12.96 6.97 13.23
N TYR A 96 -12.43 7.76 12.32
CA TYR A 96 -13.18 8.50 11.31
C TYR A 96 -12.65 8.18 9.92
N VAL A 97 -13.53 8.16 8.93
CA VAL A 97 -13.16 8.21 7.52
C VAL A 97 -12.98 9.68 7.14
N LEU A 98 -11.92 9.98 6.42
CA LEU A 98 -11.64 11.33 5.97
C LEU A 98 -12.79 11.85 5.08
N PRO A 99 -13.24 13.11 5.26
CA PRO A 99 -14.25 13.70 4.39
C PRO A 99 -13.85 13.65 2.91
N LYS A 100 -14.76 13.21 2.05
CA LYS A 100 -14.49 12.95 0.62
C LYS A 100 -13.89 14.13 -0.13
N HIS A 101 -14.30 15.36 0.19
CA HIS A 101 -13.75 16.57 -0.42
C HIS A 101 -12.26 16.76 -0.13
N LEU A 102 -11.75 16.23 0.99
CA LEU A 102 -10.32 16.27 1.31
C LEU A 102 -9.54 15.21 0.52
N ASP A 103 -10.11 14.02 0.33
CA ASP A 103 -9.53 12.99 -0.53
C ASP A 103 -9.48 13.46 -2.00
N GLU A 104 -10.55 14.08 -2.48
CA GLU A 104 -10.57 14.69 -3.82
C GLU A 104 -9.56 15.83 -3.97
N LYS A 105 -9.31 16.60 -2.91
CA LYS A 105 -8.25 17.61 -2.90
C LYS A 105 -6.87 16.98 -3.09
N VAL A 106 -6.60 15.82 -2.47
CA VAL A 106 -5.36 15.07 -2.69
C VAL A 106 -5.20 14.71 -4.17
N ALA A 107 -6.23 14.14 -4.79
CA ALA A 107 -6.23 13.82 -6.21
C ALA A 107 -5.96 15.06 -7.08
N THR A 108 -6.69 16.15 -6.82
CA THR A 108 -6.55 17.41 -7.57
C THR A 108 -5.13 17.97 -7.53
N LEU A 109 -4.45 17.92 -6.38
CA LEU A 109 -3.07 18.39 -6.23
C LEU A 109 -2.05 17.58 -7.05
N HIS A 110 -2.41 16.37 -7.48
CA HIS A 110 -1.53 15.49 -8.24
C HIS A 110 -1.82 15.46 -9.75
N LEU A 111 -2.93 16.03 -10.21
CA LEU A 111 -3.35 15.95 -11.62
C LEU A 111 -2.34 16.55 -12.58
N ASP A 112 -1.80 17.71 -12.28
CA ASP A 112 -0.84 18.40 -13.15
C ASP A 112 0.43 17.56 -13.39
N LYS A 113 0.85 16.80 -12.39
CA LYS A 113 2.04 15.96 -12.50
C LYS A 113 1.87 14.82 -13.52
N VAL A 114 0.67 14.38 -13.75
CA VAL A 114 0.33 13.34 -14.74
C VAL A 114 -0.28 13.93 -16.02
N GLY A 115 -0.25 15.26 -16.18
CA GLY A 115 -0.78 15.94 -17.36
C GLY A 115 -2.31 15.86 -17.47
N ALA A 116 -3.02 15.57 -16.39
CA ALA A 116 -4.47 15.46 -16.35
C ALA A 116 -5.11 16.76 -15.87
N LYS A 117 -6.36 16.98 -16.29
CA LYS A 117 -7.19 18.10 -15.84
C LYS A 117 -8.53 17.58 -15.36
N LEU A 118 -9.02 18.12 -14.24
CA LEU A 118 -10.35 17.78 -13.75
C LEU A 118 -11.40 18.39 -14.67
N THR A 119 -12.33 17.57 -15.17
CA THR A 119 -13.45 18.02 -15.98
C THR A 119 -14.42 18.85 -15.12
N LYS A 120 -14.84 19.99 -15.64
CA LYS A 120 -15.94 20.75 -15.04
C LYS A 120 -17.26 20.22 -15.59
N LEU A 121 -18.06 19.61 -14.75
CA LEU A 121 -19.33 19.02 -15.15
C LEU A 121 -20.36 20.13 -15.49
N SER A 122 -21.17 19.91 -16.54
CA SER A 122 -22.42 20.64 -16.72
C SER A 122 -23.48 20.12 -15.72
N LYS A 123 -24.59 20.84 -15.58
CA LYS A 123 -25.70 20.38 -14.73
C LYS A 123 -26.26 19.04 -15.20
N GLU A 124 -26.46 18.89 -16.51
CA GLU A 124 -26.97 17.64 -17.10
C GLU A 124 -26.01 16.46 -16.90
N GLN A 125 -24.70 16.71 -17.00
CA GLN A 125 -23.70 15.67 -16.71
C GLN A 125 -23.70 15.25 -15.24
N ALA A 126 -23.79 16.21 -14.34
CA ALA A 126 -23.84 15.95 -12.90
C ALA A 126 -25.10 15.18 -12.50
N GLU A 127 -26.27 15.57 -13.04
CA GLU A 127 -27.54 14.86 -12.85
C GLU A 127 -27.46 13.42 -13.39
N TYR A 128 -26.92 13.24 -14.59
CA TYR A 128 -26.78 11.92 -15.20
C TYR A 128 -25.98 10.93 -14.35
N ILE A 129 -24.90 11.39 -13.70
CA ILE A 129 -24.05 10.55 -12.85
C ILE A 129 -24.40 10.67 -11.36
N SER A 130 -25.47 11.39 -11.03
CA SER A 130 -26.00 11.54 -9.65
C SER A 130 -24.98 12.12 -8.65
N VAL A 131 -24.27 13.19 -9.05
CA VAL A 131 -23.34 13.93 -8.18
C VAL A 131 -23.59 15.43 -8.26
N ASP A 132 -23.07 16.18 -7.29
CA ASP A 132 -23.08 17.64 -7.39
C ASP A 132 -22.07 18.16 -8.41
N VAL A 133 -22.37 19.26 -9.11
CA VAL A 133 -21.47 19.91 -10.09
C VAL A 133 -20.09 20.22 -9.48
N LYS A 134 -20.05 20.51 -8.18
CA LYS A 134 -18.82 20.84 -7.44
C LYS A 134 -18.25 19.68 -6.62
N GLY A 135 -18.85 18.49 -6.73
CA GLY A 135 -18.50 17.35 -5.89
C GLY A 135 -19.16 17.38 -4.49
N PRO A 136 -18.88 16.40 -3.66
CA PRO A 136 -17.96 15.31 -3.94
C PRO A 136 -18.42 14.38 -5.06
N PHE A 137 -17.48 13.90 -5.88
CA PHE A 137 -17.77 13.05 -7.04
C PHE A 137 -17.84 11.56 -6.71
N LYS A 138 -17.47 11.19 -5.48
CA LYS A 138 -17.57 9.82 -4.97
C LYS A 138 -18.91 9.62 -4.25
N PRO A 139 -19.72 8.62 -4.62
CA PRO A 139 -20.97 8.30 -3.89
C PRO A 139 -20.66 7.79 -2.48
N ASP A 140 -21.67 7.83 -1.59
CA ASP A 140 -21.52 7.49 -0.17
C ASP A 140 -21.17 6.03 0.11
N ILE A 141 -21.49 5.15 -0.83
CA ILE A 141 -21.09 3.74 -0.76
C ILE A 141 -19.57 3.53 -0.92
N TYR A 142 -18.87 4.51 -1.46
CA TYR A 142 -17.41 4.47 -1.59
C TYR A 142 -16.77 4.71 -0.22
N ARG A 143 -16.09 3.72 0.31
CA ARG A 143 -15.49 3.79 1.66
C ARG A 143 -14.16 4.53 1.71
N TYR A 144 -13.54 4.74 0.54
CA TYR A 144 -12.21 5.34 0.42
C TYR A 144 -12.24 6.61 -0.41
#